data_2691d88393fcdef7343697c63f29b33c
#
_entry.id   2691d88393fcdef7343697c63f29b33c
#
_cell.length_a   1.000
_cell.length_b   1.000
_cell.length_c   1.000
_cell.angle_alpha   90.00
_cell.angle_beta   90.00
_cell.angle_gamma   90.00
#
_symmetry.space_group_name_H-M   'P 1'
#
loop_
_entity.id
_entity.type
_entity.pdbx_description
1 polymer ?
#
loop_
_entity_poly.entity_id
_entity_poly.type
_entity_poly.pdbx_seq_one_letter_code
_entity_poly.pdbx_strand_id
1 'polypeptide(L)'
;MGKPVSLLEQLCGHALSFGAQSFETERKGGWQRAFAQIDNARTRIANFEDSGADAKELRANLYSATKKPVRTVIRGKVYLLQVRGAESSGEEAFEVRIDPAPKLDPSVAPSFAAKQGQYLAFIHNYTKIHRCPPAESDLQFCFGVSPPSIHEMIKTLERNGLIEKQPGQARSIRMLVAPEYLPRLT
;
A
#
# COMPACT_ATOMS: atom_id res chain seq x y z
N MET A 1 -6.65 -14.64 -9.02
CA MET A 1 -7.72 -13.69 -8.63
C MET A 1 -7.07 -12.60 -7.79
N GLY A 2 -7.17 -11.32 -8.21
CA GLY A 2 -6.63 -10.19 -7.44
C GLY A 2 -7.36 -10.08 -6.09
N LYS A 3 -6.63 -9.61 -5.06
CA LYS A 3 -7.23 -9.26 -3.77
C LYS A 3 -8.37 -8.27 -4.02
N PRO A 4 -9.56 -8.47 -3.41
CA PRO A 4 -10.62 -7.48 -3.53
C PRO A 4 -10.10 -6.12 -3.06
N VAL A 5 -10.36 -5.10 -3.85
CA VAL A 5 -9.98 -3.71 -3.54
C VAL A 5 -10.73 -3.32 -2.27
N SER A 6 -10.01 -2.88 -1.23
CA SER A 6 -10.66 -2.47 0.03
C SER A 6 -11.59 -1.28 -0.20
N LEU A 7 -12.61 -1.14 0.66
CA LEU A 7 -13.56 -0.03 0.55
C LEU A 7 -12.85 1.34 0.67
N LEU A 8 -11.81 1.43 1.49
CA LEU A 8 -10.98 2.63 1.59
C LEU A 8 -10.29 2.97 0.25
N GLU A 9 -9.74 1.98 -0.45
CA GLU A 9 -9.11 2.17 -1.76
C GLU A 9 -10.13 2.58 -2.84
N GLN A 10 -11.34 2.02 -2.77
CA GLN A 10 -12.44 2.41 -3.69
C GLN A 10 -12.83 3.87 -3.47
N LEU A 11 -12.97 4.31 -2.21
CA LEU A 11 -13.27 5.72 -1.88
C LEU A 11 -12.15 6.66 -2.32
N CYS A 12 -10.89 6.28 -2.13
CA CYS A 12 -9.75 7.03 -2.66
C CYS A 12 -9.82 7.17 -4.19
N GLY A 13 -10.12 6.08 -4.89
CA GLY A 13 -10.28 6.08 -6.34
C GLY A 13 -11.43 6.98 -6.80
N HIS A 14 -12.52 7.02 -6.03
CA HIS A 14 -13.67 7.87 -6.28
C HIS A 14 -13.34 9.36 -6.06
N ALA A 15 -12.72 9.71 -4.93
CA ALA A 15 -12.25 11.07 -4.66
C ALA A 15 -11.31 11.59 -5.76
N LEU A 16 -10.31 10.78 -6.14
CA LEU A 16 -9.38 11.12 -7.22
C LEU A 16 -10.06 11.31 -8.58
N SER A 17 -11.18 10.65 -8.85
CA SER A 17 -11.90 10.83 -10.11
C SER A 17 -12.54 12.22 -10.26
N PHE A 18 -12.80 12.88 -9.13
CA PHE A 18 -13.28 14.26 -9.06
C PHE A 18 -12.14 15.26 -8.82
N GLY A 19 -10.88 14.84 -8.91
CA GLY A 19 -9.73 15.71 -8.69
C GLY A 19 -9.40 16.00 -7.21
N ALA A 20 -10.12 15.39 -6.26
CA ALA A 20 -9.87 15.60 -4.84
C ALA A 20 -8.69 14.74 -4.37
N GLN A 21 -7.75 15.37 -3.64
CA GLN A 21 -6.57 14.73 -3.05
C GLN A 21 -6.77 14.37 -1.57
N SER A 22 -7.95 14.66 -1.02
CA SER A 22 -8.33 14.29 0.34
C SER A 22 -9.83 14.13 0.44
N PHE A 23 -10.25 13.40 1.46
CA PHE A 23 -11.65 13.34 1.87
C PHE A 23 -11.74 13.14 3.39
N GLU A 24 -12.87 13.53 3.94
CA GLU A 24 -13.20 13.35 5.35
C GLU A 24 -14.26 12.28 5.48
N THR A 25 -14.22 11.55 6.58
CA THR A 25 -15.32 10.68 6.98
C THR A 25 -15.87 11.14 8.32
N GLU A 26 -17.18 11.09 8.47
CA GLU A 26 -17.86 11.38 9.74
C GLU A 26 -18.90 10.30 10.03
N ARG A 27 -19.09 10.01 11.32
CA ARG A 27 -20.16 9.16 11.81
C ARG A 27 -21.23 10.03 12.46
N LYS A 28 -22.42 10.07 11.90
CA LYS A 28 -23.49 10.93 12.39
C LYS A 28 -24.89 10.37 12.13
N GLY A 29 -25.72 10.32 13.17
CA GLY A 29 -27.11 9.96 13.03
C GLY A 29 -27.34 8.56 12.46
N GLY A 30 -26.52 7.57 12.85
CA GLY A 30 -26.62 6.20 12.35
C GLY A 30 -26.02 5.96 10.97
N TRP A 31 -25.26 6.92 10.43
CA TRP A 31 -24.63 6.86 9.12
C TRP A 31 -23.13 7.13 9.19
N GLN A 32 -22.36 6.35 8.43
CA GLN A 32 -20.97 6.63 8.10
C GLN A 32 -20.92 7.32 6.73
N ARG A 33 -20.47 8.56 6.68
CA ARG A 33 -20.46 9.40 5.47
C ARG A 33 -19.05 9.75 5.08
N ALA A 34 -18.79 9.91 3.78
CA ALA A 34 -17.52 10.42 3.26
C ALA A 34 -17.77 11.67 2.40
N PHE A 35 -16.95 12.69 2.59
CA PHE A 35 -17.04 13.98 1.89
C PHE A 35 -15.67 14.36 1.32
N ALA A 36 -15.64 14.79 0.07
CA ALA A 36 -14.45 15.36 -0.56
C ALA A 36 -14.71 16.85 -0.88
N GLN A 37 -13.63 17.62 -0.89
CA GLN A 37 -13.67 19.00 -1.39
C GLN A 37 -13.50 18.98 -2.90
N ILE A 38 -14.55 19.33 -3.62
CA ILE A 38 -14.61 19.36 -5.08
C ILE A 38 -15.06 20.76 -5.48
N ASP A 39 -14.26 21.46 -6.29
CA ASP A 39 -14.57 22.83 -6.77
C ASP A 39 -15.00 23.79 -5.64
N ASN A 40 -14.29 23.79 -4.51
CA ASN A 40 -14.61 24.53 -3.28
C ASN A 40 -15.93 24.14 -2.60
N ALA A 41 -16.59 23.07 -3.00
CA ALA A 41 -17.79 22.57 -2.35
C ALA A 41 -17.51 21.26 -1.59
N ARG A 42 -17.99 21.15 -0.35
CA ARG A 42 -17.97 19.89 0.42
C ARG A 42 -19.02 18.94 -0.15
N THR A 43 -18.59 18.00 -0.96
CA THR A 43 -19.44 17.07 -1.70
C THR A 43 -19.41 15.69 -1.06
N ARG A 44 -20.59 15.12 -0.82
CA ARG A 44 -20.69 13.75 -0.29
C ARG A 44 -20.37 12.74 -1.38
N ILE A 45 -19.34 11.94 -1.18
CA ILE A 45 -18.87 10.91 -2.11
C ILE A 45 -19.32 9.49 -1.72
N ALA A 46 -19.72 9.27 -0.46
CA ALA A 46 -20.28 8.00 -0.02
C ALA A 46 -21.17 8.15 1.22
N ASN A 47 -22.07 7.19 1.43
CA ASN A 47 -22.96 7.09 2.58
C ASN A 47 -23.27 5.62 2.85
N PHE A 48 -22.96 5.15 4.06
CA PHE A 48 -23.16 3.77 4.51
C PHE A 48 -23.98 3.77 5.78
N GLU A 49 -24.88 2.81 5.94
CA GLU A 49 -25.54 2.60 7.23
C GLU A 49 -24.51 2.15 8.27
N ASP A 50 -24.48 2.79 9.42
CA ASP A 50 -23.44 2.60 10.45
C ASP A 50 -23.34 1.15 10.97
N SER A 51 -24.46 0.46 11.04
CA SER A 51 -24.57 -0.97 11.41
C SER A 51 -24.11 -1.91 10.31
N GLY A 52 -24.02 -1.43 9.07
CA GLY A 52 -23.70 -2.21 7.87
C GLY A 52 -22.28 -2.76 7.82
N ALA A 53 -22.08 -3.78 6.99
CA ALA A 53 -20.76 -4.40 6.79
C ALA A 53 -19.74 -3.41 6.22
N ASP A 54 -20.15 -2.60 5.25
CA ASP A 54 -19.31 -1.61 4.58
C ASP A 54 -18.80 -0.54 5.54
N ALA A 55 -19.65 -0.02 6.44
CA ALA A 55 -19.24 0.95 7.44
C ALA A 55 -18.24 0.34 8.45
N LYS A 56 -18.43 -0.92 8.84
CA LYS A 56 -17.51 -1.65 9.71
C LYS A 56 -16.17 -1.90 9.05
N GLU A 57 -16.16 -2.32 7.77
CA GLU A 57 -14.93 -2.51 6.99
C GLU A 57 -14.19 -1.19 6.85
N LEU A 58 -14.88 -0.11 6.47
CA LEU A 58 -14.27 1.21 6.30
C LEU A 58 -13.60 1.68 7.61
N ARG A 59 -14.28 1.59 8.75
CA ARG A 59 -13.71 1.97 10.05
C ARG A 59 -12.48 1.13 10.39
N ALA A 60 -12.53 -0.18 10.22
CA ALA A 60 -11.38 -1.05 10.47
C ALA A 60 -10.16 -0.65 9.62
N ASN A 61 -10.39 -0.34 8.35
CA ASN A 61 -9.35 0.13 7.43
C ASN A 61 -8.80 1.50 7.85
N LEU A 62 -9.66 2.46 8.24
CA LEU A 62 -9.27 3.78 8.72
C LEU A 62 -8.42 3.69 9.99
N TYR A 63 -8.87 2.96 11.02
CA TYR A 63 -8.09 2.75 12.24
C TYR A 63 -6.74 2.07 12.00
N SER A 64 -6.70 1.10 11.12
CA SER A 64 -5.43 0.47 10.74
C SER A 64 -4.47 1.47 10.08
N ALA A 65 -5.00 2.35 9.24
CA ALA A 65 -4.25 3.33 8.49
C ALA A 65 -3.79 4.56 9.32
N THR A 66 -4.39 4.82 10.50
CA THR A 66 -3.88 5.88 11.40
C THR A 66 -2.52 5.54 12.01
N LYS A 67 -2.20 4.24 12.13
CA LYS A 67 -0.95 3.78 12.77
C LYS A 67 0.29 4.00 11.89
N LYS A 68 0.11 3.93 10.57
CA LYS A 68 1.18 4.15 9.58
C LYS A 68 0.56 4.45 8.22
N PRO A 69 1.21 5.26 7.38
CA PRO A 69 0.77 5.49 6.01
C PRO A 69 0.59 4.18 5.23
N VAL A 70 -0.48 4.08 4.47
CA VAL A 70 -0.80 2.90 3.65
C VAL A 70 -0.42 3.18 2.20
N ARG A 71 0.44 2.33 1.66
CA ARG A 71 0.79 2.39 0.24
C ARG A 71 -0.21 1.55 -0.55
N THR A 72 -0.82 2.14 -1.57
CA THR A 72 -1.81 1.46 -2.41
C THR A 72 -1.68 1.81 -3.88
N VAL A 73 -2.25 0.97 -4.75
CA VAL A 73 -2.28 1.21 -6.20
C VAL A 73 -3.71 1.52 -6.61
N ILE A 74 -3.95 2.74 -7.10
CA ILE A 74 -5.24 3.16 -7.60
C ILE A 74 -5.11 3.50 -9.08
N ARG A 75 -5.85 2.80 -9.94
CA ARG A 75 -5.82 2.99 -11.40
C ARG A 75 -4.40 2.95 -12.00
N GLY A 76 -3.58 2.00 -11.52
CA GLY A 76 -2.21 1.79 -12.00
C GLY A 76 -1.17 2.80 -11.50
N LYS A 77 -1.57 3.77 -10.66
CA LYS A 77 -0.65 4.72 -10.01
C LYS A 77 -0.52 4.39 -8.52
N VAL A 78 0.67 4.58 -7.98
CA VAL A 78 0.95 4.35 -6.56
C VAL A 78 0.68 5.61 -5.76
N TYR A 79 -0.07 5.46 -4.67
CA TYR A 79 -0.41 6.53 -3.73
C TYR A 79 -0.02 6.13 -2.30
N LEU A 80 0.21 7.15 -1.48
CA LEU A 80 0.42 7.03 -0.04
C LEU A 80 -0.80 7.63 0.65
N LEU A 81 -1.53 6.80 1.38
CA LEU A 81 -2.68 7.25 2.15
C LEU A 81 -2.22 7.61 3.56
N GLN A 82 -2.49 8.81 3.98
CA GLN A 82 -2.29 9.27 5.34
C GLN A 82 -3.67 9.48 5.97
N VAL A 83 -3.93 8.78 7.07
CA VAL A 83 -5.19 8.90 7.79
C VAL A 83 -4.94 9.52 9.16
N ARG A 84 -5.71 10.54 9.49
CA ARG A 84 -5.69 11.18 10.80
C ARG A 84 -7.07 11.08 11.42
N GLY A 85 -7.13 10.69 12.69
CA GLY A 85 -8.35 10.80 13.48
C GLY A 85 -8.64 12.28 13.74
N ALA A 86 -9.89 12.67 13.58
CA ALA A 86 -10.41 14.00 13.92
C ALA A 86 -11.66 13.83 14.77
N GLU A 87 -11.92 14.77 15.68
CA GLU A 87 -13.21 14.87 16.36
C GLU A 87 -14.02 15.98 15.70
N SER A 88 -15.18 15.63 15.19
CA SER A 88 -16.11 16.60 14.65
C SER A 88 -17.39 16.54 15.44
N SER A 89 -17.70 17.60 16.19
CA SER A 89 -18.95 17.73 16.97
C SER A 89 -19.21 16.59 17.98
N GLY A 90 -18.14 16.04 18.59
CA GLY A 90 -18.24 14.92 19.56
C GLY A 90 -18.47 13.56 18.91
N GLU A 91 -18.40 13.45 17.61
CA GLU A 91 -18.51 12.21 16.85
C GLU A 91 -17.20 11.87 16.15
N GLU A 92 -17.01 10.57 15.90
CA GLU A 92 -15.80 10.04 15.27
C GLU A 92 -15.67 10.49 13.82
N ALA A 93 -14.55 11.11 13.49
CA ALA A 93 -14.23 11.57 12.15
C ALA A 93 -12.80 11.17 11.78
N PHE A 94 -12.53 11.03 10.48
CA PHE A 94 -11.18 10.79 9.95
C PHE A 94 -10.95 11.68 8.74
N GLU A 95 -9.76 12.25 8.65
CA GLU A 95 -9.24 12.88 7.44
C GLU A 95 -8.35 11.87 6.72
N VAL A 96 -8.62 11.63 5.45
CA VAL A 96 -7.84 10.78 4.55
C VAL A 96 -7.19 11.65 3.49
N ARG A 97 -5.86 11.67 3.49
CA ARG A 97 -5.07 12.37 2.49
C ARG A 97 -4.48 11.36 1.50
N ILE A 98 -4.59 11.67 0.21
CA ILE A 98 -4.17 10.81 -0.90
C ILE A 98 -3.03 11.49 -1.61
N ASP A 99 -1.82 11.27 -1.15
CA ASP A 99 -0.63 11.84 -1.77
C ASP A 99 -0.14 10.89 -2.88
N PRO A 100 0.25 11.39 -4.06
CA PRO A 100 1.00 10.57 -4.99
C PRO A 100 2.20 10.00 -4.24
N ALA A 101 2.38 8.69 -4.25
CA ALA A 101 3.59 8.13 -3.65
C ALA A 101 4.78 8.82 -4.33
N PRO A 102 5.76 9.29 -3.56
CA PRO A 102 6.93 9.90 -4.15
C PRO A 102 7.43 8.95 -5.22
N LYS A 103 7.49 9.43 -6.47
CA LYS A 103 8.30 8.75 -7.47
C LYS A 103 9.64 8.60 -6.78
N LEU A 104 10.17 7.38 -6.72
CA LEU A 104 11.57 7.22 -6.38
C LEU A 104 12.29 8.24 -7.28
N ASP A 105 12.81 9.29 -6.66
CA ASP A 105 13.55 10.30 -7.39
C ASP A 105 14.69 9.53 -8.09
N PRO A 106 14.75 9.51 -9.41
CA PRO A 106 15.83 8.83 -10.09
C PRO A 106 17.20 9.38 -9.72
N SER A 107 17.26 10.56 -9.09
CA SER A 107 18.49 11.14 -8.54
C SER A 107 18.85 10.58 -7.15
N VAL A 108 17.91 9.95 -6.45
CA VAL A 108 18.14 9.29 -5.15
C VAL A 108 18.14 7.79 -5.38
N ALA A 109 19.31 7.23 -5.67
CA ALA A 109 19.50 5.78 -5.74
C ALA A 109 18.98 5.14 -4.44
N PRO A 110 18.11 4.12 -4.51
CA PRO A 110 17.61 3.46 -3.31
C PRO A 110 18.79 2.92 -2.51
N SER A 111 18.90 3.33 -1.25
CA SER A 111 19.99 2.88 -0.38
C SER A 111 19.67 1.48 0.11
N PHE A 112 20.47 0.52 -0.26
CA PHE A 112 20.43 -0.85 0.24
C PHE A 112 21.85 -1.44 0.35
N ALA A 113 22.04 -2.34 1.31
CA ALA A 113 23.30 -3.04 1.47
C ALA A 113 23.59 -3.96 0.27
N ALA A 114 24.86 -4.23 -0.05
CA ALA A 114 25.25 -5.07 -1.17
C ALA A 114 24.51 -6.43 -1.19
N LYS A 115 24.37 -7.07 -0.02
CA LYS A 115 23.61 -8.32 0.11
C LYS A 115 22.13 -8.15 -0.25
N GLN A 116 21.48 -7.07 0.19
CA GLN A 116 20.10 -6.77 -0.17
C GLN A 116 19.94 -6.56 -1.67
N GLY A 117 20.90 -5.89 -2.30
CA GLY A 117 20.96 -5.72 -3.75
C GLY A 117 20.98 -7.04 -4.50
N GLN A 118 21.72 -8.03 -4.04
CA GLN A 118 21.76 -9.36 -4.66
C GLN A 118 20.40 -10.07 -4.57
N TYR A 119 19.69 -9.97 -3.45
CA TYR A 119 18.33 -10.50 -3.32
C TYR A 119 17.35 -9.81 -4.27
N LEU A 120 17.43 -8.50 -4.39
CA LEU A 120 16.58 -7.74 -5.34
C LEU A 120 16.90 -8.12 -6.79
N ALA A 121 18.17 -8.23 -7.15
CA ALA A 121 18.62 -8.66 -8.49
C ALA A 121 18.13 -10.08 -8.83
N PHE A 122 18.18 -11.00 -7.87
CA PHE A 122 17.63 -12.35 -8.05
C PHE A 122 16.11 -12.31 -8.27
N ILE A 123 15.34 -11.60 -7.41
CA ILE A 123 13.89 -11.47 -7.54
C ILE A 123 13.51 -10.93 -8.91
N HIS A 124 14.23 -9.90 -9.39
CA HIS A 124 14.01 -9.33 -10.72
C HIS A 124 14.24 -10.35 -11.84
N ASN A 125 15.42 -10.97 -11.87
CA ASN A 125 15.80 -11.91 -12.93
C ASN A 125 14.90 -13.15 -12.93
N TYR A 126 14.60 -13.69 -11.74
CA TYR A 126 13.68 -14.82 -11.59
C TYR A 126 12.31 -14.50 -12.15
N THR A 127 11.75 -13.35 -11.77
CA THR A 127 10.42 -12.91 -12.27
C THR A 127 10.42 -12.72 -13.78
N LYS A 128 11.49 -12.19 -14.34
CA LYS A 128 11.65 -11.99 -15.80
C LYS A 128 11.67 -13.33 -16.55
N ILE A 129 12.37 -14.32 -16.03
CA ILE A 129 12.53 -15.65 -16.64
C ILE A 129 11.26 -16.50 -16.47
N HIS A 130 10.75 -16.59 -15.24
CA HIS A 130 9.66 -17.50 -14.88
C HIS A 130 8.25 -16.88 -14.98
N ARG A 131 8.15 -15.58 -15.29
CA ARG A 131 6.89 -14.82 -15.38
C ARG A 131 6.06 -14.83 -14.10
N CYS A 132 6.67 -15.21 -12.97
CA CYS A 132 6.10 -15.14 -11.63
C CYS A 132 7.20 -14.83 -10.60
N PRO A 133 6.89 -14.18 -9.48
CA PRO A 133 7.86 -13.93 -8.43
C PRO A 133 8.39 -15.23 -7.81
N PRO A 134 9.61 -15.22 -7.26
CA PRO A 134 10.14 -16.37 -6.54
C PRO A 134 9.37 -16.62 -5.23
N ALA A 135 9.30 -17.88 -4.82
CA ALA A 135 8.96 -18.26 -3.45
C ALA A 135 10.18 -18.08 -2.53
N GLU A 136 9.96 -18.06 -1.21
CA GLU A 136 11.06 -18.01 -0.24
C GLU A 136 11.99 -19.23 -0.37
N SER A 137 11.47 -20.40 -0.76
CA SER A 137 12.26 -21.61 -1.05
C SER A 137 13.22 -21.44 -2.24
N ASP A 138 12.79 -20.70 -3.27
CA ASP A 138 13.65 -20.44 -4.43
C ASP A 138 14.85 -19.55 -4.03
N LEU A 139 14.58 -18.58 -3.14
CA LEU A 139 15.62 -17.72 -2.56
C LEU A 139 16.57 -18.52 -1.65
N GLN A 140 16.04 -19.44 -0.82
CA GLN A 140 16.84 -20.33 0.03
C GLN A 140 17.81 -21.16 -0.80
N PHE A 141 17.30 -21.78 -1.85
CA PHE A 141 18.10 -22.59 -2.76
C PHE A 141 19.21 -21.77 -3.45
N CYS A 142 18.87 -20.61 -3.96
CA CYS A 142 19.82 -19.75 -4.68
C CYS A 142 20.93 -19.22 -3.77
N PHE A 143 20.60 -18.76 -2.55
CA PHE A 143 21.56 -18.14 -1.65
C PHE A 143 22.17 -19.09 -0.61
N GLY A 144 21.77 -20.35 -0.59
CA GLY A 144 22.30 -21.37 0.32
C GLY A 144 22.10 -21.04 1.80
N VAL A 145 20.98 -20.38 2.16
CA VAL A 145 20.72 -19.90 3.52
C VAL A 145 19.48 -20.56 4.13
N SER A 146 19.41 -20.54 5.46
CA SER A 146 18.30 -21.17 6.20
C SER A 146 16.97 -20.44 6.01
N PRO A 147 15.81 -21.15 6.17
CA PRO A 147 14.49 -20.55 6.10
C PRO A 147 14.30 -19.30 6.98
N PRO A 148 14.72 -19.30 8.27
CA PRO A 148 14.63 -18.12 9.12
C PRO A 148 15.40 -16.91 8.56
N SER A 149 16.58 -17.16 7.98
CA SER A 149 17.41 -16.09 7.40
C SER A 149 16.76 -15.43 6.20
N ILE A 150 16.08 -16.21 5.33
CA ILE A 150 15.31 -15.67 4.22
C ILE A 150 14.14 -14.85 4.72
N HIS A 151 13.39 -15.39 5.67
CA HIS A 151 12.23 -14.71 6.22
C HIS A 151 12.59 -13.33 6.80
N GLU A 152 13.66 -13.25 7.57
CA GLU A 152 14.17 -11.97 8.12
C GLU A 152 14.68 -11.03 7.03
N MET A 153 15.32 -11.55 5.98
CA MET A 153 15.74 -10.73 4.84
C MET A 153 14.53 -10.14 4.11
N ILE A 154 13.52 -10.94 3.82
CA ILE A 154 12.28 -10.48 3.15
C ILE A 154 11.57 -9.43 4.00
N LYS A 155 11.43 -9.64 5.31
CA LYS A 155 10.89 -8.62 6.23
C LYS A 155 11.70 -7.32 6.21
N THR A 156 13.03 -7.44 6.16
CA THR A 156 13.90 -6.27 6.12
C THR A 156 13.75 -5.50 4.81
N LEU A 157 13.71 -6.19 3.67
CA LEU A 157 13.47 -5.58 2.36
C LEU A 157 12.09 -4.89 2.31
N GLU A 158 11.06 -5.53 2.87
CA GLU A 158 9.70 -4.96 2.95
C GLU A 158 9.66 -3.73 3.87
N ARG A 159 10.26 -3.81 5.07
CA ARG A 159 10.36 -2.69 6.01
C ARG A 159 11.10 -1.49 5.41
N ASN A 160 12.12 -1.73 4.59
CA ASN A 160 12.88 -0.70 3.89
C ASN A 160 12.17 -0.18 2.63
N GLY A 161 10.96 -0.69 2.32
CA GLY A 161 10.19 -0.26 1.15
C GLY A 161 10.79 -0.68 -0.20
N LEU A 162 11.65 -1.68 -0.22
CA LEU A 162 12.32 -2.18 -1.43
C LEU A 162 11.48 -3.23 -2.17
N ILE A 163 10.64 -3.94 -1.43
CA ILE A 163 9.68 -4.91 -1.94
C ILE A 163 8.34 -4.78 -1.21
N GLU A 164 7.31 -5.40 -1.76
CA GLU A 164 6.01 -5.61 -1.14
C GLU A 164 5.65 -7.09 -1.26
N LYS A 165 5.04 -7.65 -0.21
CA LYS A 165 4.59 -9.04 -0.18
C LYS A 165 3.18 -9.15 0.37
N GLN A 166 2.38 -10.05 -0.17
CA GLN A 166 1.05 -10.36 0.38
C GLN A 166 1.20 -11.41 1.50
N PRO A 167 0.75 -11.11 2.73
CA PRO A 167 0.79 -12.08 3.83
C PRO A 167 0.05 -13.37 3.49
N GLY A 168 0.64 -14.52 3.80
CA GLY A 168 0.03 -15.83 3.57
C GLY A 168 -0.01 -16.29 2.12
N GLN A 169 0.45 -15.50 1.15
CA GLN A 169 0.46 -15.87 -0.26
C GLN A 169 1.90 -16.14 -0.72
N ALA A 170 2.16 -17.37 -1.19
CA ALA A 170 3.42 -17.69 -1.86
C ALA A 170 3.54 -16.94 -3.20
N ARG A 171 4.76 -16.70 -3.67
CA ARG A 171 5.04 -16.05 -4.96
C ARG A 171 4.32 -14.68 -5.14
N SER A 172 4.23 -13.91 -4.05
CA SER A 172 3.56 -12.60 -4.03
C SER A 172 4.52 -11.42 -3.88
N ILE A 173 5.82 -11.67 -3.94
CA ILE A 173 6.85 -10.63 -3.82
C ILE A 173 6.77 -9.71 -5.04
N ARG A 174 6.54 -8.43 -4.80
CA ARG A 174 6.59 -7.38 -5.81
C ARG A 174 7.73 -6.42 -5.51
N MET A 175 8.58 -6.20 -6.48
CA MET A 175 9.69 -5.27 -6.36
C MET A 175 9.21 -3.83 -6.48
N LEU A 176 9.73 -2.95 -5.62
CA LEU A 176 9.44 -1.51 -5.61
C LEU A 176 10.64 -0.69 -6.12
N VAL A 177 11.79 -1.32 -6.29
CA VAL A 177 13.02 -0.72 -6.83
C VAL A 177 13.03 -0.89 -8.35
N ALA A 178 13.39 0.17 -9.05
CA ALA A 178 13.52 0.12 -10.51
C ALA A 178 14.74 -0.70 -10.93
N PRO A 179 14.66 -1.46 -12.04
CA PRO A 179 15.71 -2.41 -12.45
C PRO A 179 17.08 -1.79 -12.68
N GLU A 180 17.14 -0.53 -13.09
CA GLU A 180 18.38 0.22 -13.34
C GLU A 180 19.26 0.43 -12.11
N TYR A 181 18.70 0.32 -10.89
CA TYR A 181 19.44 0.43 -9.64
C TYR A 181 19.96 -0.90 -9.11
N LEU A 182 19.60 -2.00 -9.76
CA LEU A 182 20.00 -3.31 -9.30
C LEU A 182 21.45 -3.63 -9.67
N PRO A 183 22.24 -4.22 -8.76
CA PRO A 183 23.54 -4.73 -9.11
C PRO A 183 23.42 -5.93 -10.06
N ARG A 184 24.50 -6.25 -10.73
CA ARG A 184 24.60 -7.55 -11.41
C ARG A 184 24.51 -8.67 -10.38
N LEU A 185 23.73 -9.68 -10.68
CA LEU A 185 23.65 -10.88 -9.84
C LEU A 185 24.99 -11.64 -9.98
N THR A 186 25.61 -11.92 -8.84
CA THR A 186 26.91 -12.64 -8.74
C THR A 186 26.72 -13.95 -7.99
#